data_89a00e28684952f6e704ecd373b553ec
#
_entry.id   89a00e28684952f6e704ecd373b553ec
#
_cell.length_a   1.000
_cell.length_b   1.000
_cell.length_c   1.000
_cell.angle_alpha   90.00
_cell.angle_beta   90.00
_cell.angle_gamma   90.00
#
_symmetry.space_group_name_H-M   'P 1'
#
loop_
_entity.id
_entity.type
_entity.pdbx_description
1 polymer ?
#
loop_
_entity_poly.entity_id
_entity_poly.type
_entity_poly.pdbx_seq_one_letter_code
_entity_poly.pdbx_strand_id
1 'polypeptide(L)'
;MADPTPTLPVHHFRSRDGLELAYREMGAGRPLVLIHGFFSTAMVNWVRYGHAAKIAARGIRVIMPDLRGHGDSAKPHDRVYYPRDVLADDGLALLEHLELTDYDLGGYSLGARTTIRMLVRGATPDRAIISGMGLEGIVRTGGRGGHFHNILTNLGKHKPGSAEWMAEAFMKTVGGDPIALLNVRNTFADTPPEALARIDLPTLVLTGAEDDDNGSGEALAAALPQGHYVVVPGNHMSAVTKPELGTAIADFLGT
;
A
#
# COMPACT_ATOMS: atom_id res chain seq x y z
N MET A 1 -17.13 6.58 -23.05
CA MET A 1 -17.56 6.35 -21.66
C MET A 1 -16.55 5.39 -21.06
N ALA A 2 -16.00 5.67 -19.88
CA ALA A 2 -15.14 4.70 -19.22
C ALA A 2 -15.98 3.47 -18.84
N ASP A 3 -15.44 2.27 -19.05
CA ASP A 3 -16.10 1.04 -18.61
C ASP A 3 -16.34 1.09 -17.10
N PRO A 4 -17.48 0.60 -16.61
CA PRO A 4 -17.75 0.59 -15.19
C PRO A 4 -16.68 -0.22 -14.45
N THR A 5 -16.23 0.28 -13.30
CA THR A 5 -15.28 -0.44 -12.45
C THR A 5 -15.84 -1.83 -12.14
N PRO A 6 -15.12 -2.93 -12.42
CA PRO A 6 -15.64 -4.27 -12.20
C PRO A 6 -15.90 -4.52 -10.71
N THR A 7 -17.01 -5.16 -10.41
CA THR A 7 -17.30 -5.65 -9.05
C THR A 7 -16.56 -6.97 -8.84
N LEU A 8 -15.69 -7.02 -7.84
CA LEU A 8 -14.95 -8.22 -7.47
C LEU A 8 -15.52 -8.83 -6.19
N PRO A 9 -15.60 -10.17 -6.08
CA PRO A 9 -15.95 -10.84 -4.84
C PRO A 9 -15.04 -10.41 -3.70
N VAL A 10 -15.63 -10.29 -2.50
CA VAL A 10 -14.88 -10.04 -1.27
C VAL A 10 -14.63 -11.39 -0.61
N HIS A 11 -13.37 -11.68 -0.32
CA HIS A 11 -12.92 -12.81 0.46
C HIS A 11 -12.48 -12.32 1.84
N HIS A 12 -12.50 -13.19 2.84
CA HIS A 12 -12.11 -12.85 4.19
C HIS A 12 -11.09 -13.83 4.74
N PHE A 13 -10.25 -13.33 5.63
CA PHE A 13 -9.31 -14.14 6.42
C PHE A 13 -9.26 -13.60 7.86
N ARG A 14 -8.71 -14.38 8.77
CA ARG A 14 -8.53 -13.94 10.15
C ARG A 14 -7.08 -13.52 10.39
N SER A 15 -6.92 -12.32 10.92
CA SER A 15 -5.64 -11.87 11.47
C SER A 15 -5.26 -12.66 12.72
N ARG A 16 -4.01 -12.54 13.17
CA ARG A 16 -3.51 -13.26 14.35
C ARG A 16 -4.22 -12.87 15.65
N ASP A 17 -4.81 -11.68 15.74
CA ASP A 17 -5.63 -11.20 16.86
C ASP A 17 -7.13 -11.51 16.69
N GLY A 18 -7.49 -12.28 15.65
CA GLY A 18 -8.83 -12.80 15.41
C GLY A 18 -9.75 -11.84 14.64
N LEU A 19 -9.30 -10.64 14.25
CA LEU A 19 -10.09 -9.75 13.41
C LEU A 19 -10.31 -10.33 12.03
N GLU A 20 -11.50 -10.12 11.47
CA GLU A 20 -11.82 -10.48 10.11
C GLU A 20 -11.38 -9.36 9.15
N LEU A 21 -10.46 -9.70 8.25
CA LEU A 21 -9.91 -8.79 7.24
C LEU A 21 -10.31 -9.26 5.85
N ALA A 22 -10.46 -8.31 4.93
CA ALA A 22 -10.95 -8.54 3.58
C ALA A 22 -9.82 -8.49 2.54
N TYR A 23 -9.99 -9.25 1.46
CA TYR A 23 -9.18 -9.13 0.25
C TYR A 23 -10.01 -9.43 -1.00
N ARG A 24 -9.50 -9.02 -2.15
CA ARG A 24 -10.06 -9.30 -3.47
C ARG A 24 -8.99 -9.85 -4.38
N GLU A 25 -9.42 -10.54 -5.43
CA GLU A 25 -8.52 -11.12 -6.41
C GLU A 25 -8.93 -10.77 -7.84
N MET A 26 -7.94 -10.71 -8.72
CA MET A 26 -8.14 -10.58 -10.15
C MET A 26 -7.08 -11.36 -10.92
N GLY A 27 -7.49 -12.07 -11.99
CA GLY A 27 -6.59 -12.87 -12.82
C GLY A 27 -6.30 -14.25 -12.25
N ALA A 28 -5.30 -14.91 -12.83
CA ALA A 28 -4.86 -16.25 -12.47
C ALA A 28 -3.37 -16.40 -12.79
N GLY A 29 -2.72 -17.40 -12.21
CA GLY A 29 -1.29 -17.69 -12.37
C GLY A 29 -0.49 -17.33 -11.13
N ARG A 30 0.74 -16.80 -11.32
CA ARG A 30 1.64 -16.46 -10.21
C ARG A 30 1.03 -15.40 -9.30
N PRO A 31 1.00 -15.63 -7.97
CA PRO A 31 0.43 -14.67 -7.03
C PRO A 31 1.27 -13.40 -6.89
N LEU A 32 0.59 -12.26 -6.89
CA LEU A 32 1.12 -10.96 -6.49
C LEU A 32 0.22 -10.35 -5.43
N VAL A 33 0.72 -10.11 -4.24
CA VAL A 33 -0.01 -9.34 -3.21
C VAL A 33 0.29 -7.86 -3.36
N LEU A 34 -0.75 -7.03 -3.56
CA LEU A 34 -0.65 -5.57 -3.71
C LEU A 34 -1.43 -4.83 -2.64
N ILE A 35 -0.72 -4.14 -1.76
CA ILE A 35 -1.27 -3.44 -0.60
C ILE A 35 -1.49 -1.96 -0.94
N HIS A 36 -2.68 -1.43 -0.62
CA HIS A 36 -3.08 -0.04 -0.93
C HIS A 36 -2.50 1.01 0.03
N GLY A 37 -2.63 2.29 -0.34
CA GLY A 37 -2.19 3.45 0.46
C GLY A 37 -3.17 3.86 1.56
N PHE A 38 -2.72 4.76 2.46
CA PHE A 38 -3.53 5.33 3.53
C PHE A 38 -4.73 6.12 2.94
N PHE A 39 -5.87 6.10 3.62
CA PHE A 39 -7.17 6.63 3.15
C PHE A 39 -7.72 5.97 1.89
N SER A 40 -7.06 4.97 1.32
CA SER A 40 -7.50 4.27 0.11
C SER A 40 -8.12 2.90 0.43
N THR A 41 -8.38 2.11 -0.59
CA THR A 41 -8.85 0.72 -0.53
C THR A 41 -8.23 -0.07 -1.67
N ALA A 42 -8.30 -1.39 -1.62
CA ALA A 42 -7.92 -2.27 -2.73
C ALA A 42 -8.59 -1.86 -4.05
N MET A 43 -9.91 -1.61 -4.01
CA MET A 43 -10.68 -1.20 -5.17
C MET A 43 -10.22 0.13 -5.77
N VAL A 44 -9.97 1.13 -4.93
CA VAL A 44 -9.58 2.46 -5.40
C VAL A 44 -8.14 2.46 -5.92
N ASN A 45 -7.22 1.82 -5.20
CA ASN A 45 -5.80 1.85 -5.57
C ASN A 45 -5.50 1.02 -6.82
N TRP A 46 -6.11 -0.17 -6.92
CA TRP A 46 -5.67 -1.16 -7.89
C TRP A 46 -6.67 -1.47 -8.99
N VAL A 47 -7.99 -1.41 -8.69
CA VAL A 47 -9.02 -1.81 -9.65
C VAL A 47 -9.55 -0.65 -10.45
N ARG A 48 -9.89 0.46 -9.77
CA ARG A 48 -10.56 1.62 -10.38
C ARG A 48 -9.85 2.21 -11.59
N TYR A 49 -8.52 2.23 -11.57
CA TYR A 49 -7.68 2.79 -12.64
C TYR A 49 -7.08 1.72 -13.55
N GLY A 50 -7.53 0.46 -13.43
CA GLY A 50 -7.18 -0.64 -14.32
C GLY A 50 -5.80 -1.26 -14.08
N HIS A 51 -5.11 -0.95 -12.98
CA HIS A 51 -3.80 -1.51 -12.69
C HIS A 51 -3.85 -3.02 -12.53
N ALA A 52 -4.78 -3.52 -11.69
CA ALA A 52 -4.96 -4.95 -11.46
C ALA A 52 -5.30 -5.69 -12.77
N ALA A 53 -6.18 -5.12 -13.61
CA ALA A 53 -6.54 -5.73 -14.90
C ALA A 53 -5.34 -5.83 -15.85
N LYS A 54 -4.51 -4.77 -15.91
CA LYS A 54 -3.30 -4.73 -16.74
C LYS A 54 -2.26 -5.77 -16.29
N ILE A 55 -2.06 -5.90 -14.99
CA ILE A 55 -1.15 -6.89 -14.38
C ILE A 55 -1.69 -8.31 -14.60
N ALA A 56 -2.99 -8.52 -14.35
CA ALA A 56 -3.65 -9.82 -14.54
C ALA A 56 -3.57 -10.31 -16.00
N ALA A 57 -3.60 -9.39 -16.98
CA ALA A 57 -3.46 -9.73 -18.39
C ALA A 57 -2.07 -10.34 -18.74
N ARG A 58 -1.09 -10.26 -17.83
CA ARG A 58 0.23 -10.92 -17.95
C ARG A 58 0.29 -12.31 -17.31
N GLY A 59 -0.87 -12.89 -16.94
CA GLY A 59 -0.91 -14.22 -16.29
C GLY A 59 -0.57 -14.18 -14.80
N ILE A 60 -0.89 -13.07 -14.12
CA ILE A 60 -0.64 -12.87 -12.71
C ILE A 60 -1.97 -12.87 -11.95
N ARG A 61 -2.03 -13.59 -10.82
CA ARG A 61 -3.11 -13.54 -9.85
C ARG A 61 -2.85 -12.40 -8.89
N VAL A 62 -3.53 -11.28 -9.08
CA VAL A 62 -3.39 -10.08 -8.23
C VAL A 62 -4.28 -10.21 -7.01
N ILE A 63 -3.69 -10.27 -5.82
CA ILE A 63 -4.36 -10.38 -4.52
C ILE A 63 -4.26 -9.01 -3.83
N MET A 64 -5.39 -8.42 -3.52
CA MET A 64 -5.50 -7.04 -3.07
C MET A 64 -6.23 -6.98 -1.72
N PRO A 65 -5.51 -7.01 -0.59
CA PRO A 65 -6.12 -6.84 0.72
C PRO A 65 -6.58 -5.40 0.95
N ASP A 66 -7.67 -5.25 1.70
CA ASP A 66 -7.97 -4.02 2.42
C ASP A 66 -7.26 -4.06 3.78
N LEU A 67 -6.41 -3.08 4.07
CA LEU A 67 -5.73 -2.97 5.35
C LEU A 67 -6.75 -2.84 6.50
N ARG A 68 -6.42 -3.34 7.68
CA ARG A 68 -7.18 -3.09 8.91
C ARG A 68 -7.52 -1.59 9.03
N GLY A 69 -8.74 -1.25 9.39
CA GLY A 69 -9.24 0.12 9.44
C GLY A 69 -9.66 0.72 8.09
N HIS A 70 -9.57 -0.04 6.97
CA HIS A 70 -9.90 0.41 5.62
C HIS A 70 -10.89 -0.53 4.94
N GLY A 71 -11.51 -0.04 3.86
CA GLY A 71 -12.33 -0.82 2.92
C GLY A 71 -13.36 -1.74 3.60
N ASP A 72 -13.36 -3.02 3.26
CA ASP A 72 -14.24 -4.03 3.85
C ASP A 72 -13.61 -4.80 5.03
N SER A 73 -12.36 -4.47 5.41
CA SER A 73 -11.72 -5.02 6.61
C SER A 73 -12.29 -4.44 7.89
N ALA A 74 -12.16 -5.17 9.00
CA ALA A 74 -12.57 -4.73 10.33
C ALA A 74 -11.96 -3.35 10.70
N LYS A 75 -12.78 -2.51 11.33
CA LYS A 75 -12.44 -1.14 11.75
C LYS A 75 -12.71 -0.94 13.24
N PRO A 76 -12.09 -1.73 14.15
CA PRO A 76 -12.31 -1.55 15.57
C PRO A 76 -11.89 -0.15 16.02
N HIS A 77 -12.61 0.46 16.95
CA HIS A 77 -12.25 1.77 17.53
C HIS A 77 -11.31 1.64 18.73
N ASP A 78 -11.23 0.48 19.35
CA ASP A 78 -10.33 0.25 20.47
C ASP A 78 -8.87 0.13 19.99
N ARG A 79 -8.00 0.92 20.61
CA ARG A 79 -6.56 1.00 20.31
C ARG A 79 -5.81 -0.30 20.57
N VAL A 80 -6.34 -1.21 21.37
CA VAL A 80 -5.75 -2.53 21.65
C VAL A 80 -5.55 -3.34 20.36
N TYR A 81 -6.39 -3.12 19.35
CA TYR A 81 -6.30 -3.76 18.04
C TYR A 81 -5.29 -3.09 17.08
N TYR A 82 -4.58 -2.06 17.53
CA TYR A 82 -3.63 -1.33 16.70
C TYR A 82 -2.24 -1.25 17.35
N PRO A 83 -1.65 -2.40 17.73
CA PRO A 83 -0.27 -2.41 18.20
C PRO A 83 0.68 -1.95 17.09
N ARG A 84 1.88 -1.54 17.50
CA ARG A 84 2.92 -1.12 16.54
C ARG A 84 3.19 -2.24 15.54
N ASP A 85 3.32 -1.88 14.25
CA ASP A 85 3.67 -2.78 13.15
C ASP A 85 2.62 -3.86 12.80
N VAL A 86 1.41 -3.75 13.32
CA VAL A 86 0.34 -4.74 13.12
C VAL A 86 -0.08 -4.92 11.66
N LEU A 87 0.11 -3.90 10.81
CA LEU A 87 -0.21 -4.02 9.39
C LEU A 87 0.70 -5.06 8.69
N ALA A 88 1.95 -5.18 9.14
CA ALA A 88 2.84 -6.23 8.68
C ALA A 88 2.41 -7.61 9.21
N ASP A 89 1.93 -7.71 10.46
CA ASP A 89 1.35 -8.95 10.99
C ASP A 89 0.13 -9.40 10.18
N ASP A 90 -0.74 -8.47 9.81
CA ASP A 90 -1.92 -8.76 8.97
C ASP A 90 -1.51 -9.25 7.58
N GLY A 91 -0.52 -8.61 6.97
CA GLY A 91 0.01 -9.04 5.69
C GLY A 91 0.63 -10.44 5.74
N LEU A 92 1.42 -10.74 6.78
CA LEU A 92 1.99 -12.07 7.00
C LEU A 92 0.89 -13.12 7.24
N ALA A 93 -0.15 -12.78 8.01
CA ALA A 93 -1.30 -13.67 8.22
C ALA A 93 -2.07 -13.96 6.92
N LEU A 94 -2.15 -13.00 5.99
CA LEU A 94 -2.74 -13.24 4.67
C LEU A 94 -1.89 -14.22 3.85
N LEU A 95 -0.55 -14.07 3.85
CA LEU A 95 0.34 -15.01 3.16
C LEU A 95 0.18 -16.43 3.71
N GLU A 96 0.12 -16.57 5.02
CA GLU A 96 -0.13 -17.84 5.72
C GLU A 96 -1.50 -18.43 5.36
N HIS A 97 -2.57 -17.61 5.39
CA HIS A 97 -3.94 -18.03 5.05
C HIS A 97 -4.07 -18.56 3.62
N LEU A 98 -3.33 -17.96 2.69
CA LEU A 98 -3.34 -18.34 1.27
C LEU A 98 -2.25 -19.38 0.93
N GLU A 99 -1.47 -19.83 1.92
CA GLU A 99 -0.37 -20.80 1.76
C GLU A 99 0.61 -20.39 0.67
N LEU A 100 0.91 -19.08 0.55
CA LEU A 100 1.78 -18.57 -0.51
C LEU A 100 3.25 -18.85 -0.18
N THR A 101 3.90 -19.62 -1.06
CA THR A 101 5.34 -19.95 -0.99
C THR A 101 6.12 -19.40 -2.18
N ASP A 102 5.48 -19.19 -3.30
CA ASP A 102 6.03 -18.68 -4.56
C ASP A 102 5.15 -17.49 -5.00
N TYR A 103 5.55 -16.27 -4.66
CA TYR A 103 4.75 -15.07 -4.84
C TYR A 103 5.62 -13.82 -4.99
N ASP A 104 4.99 -12.75 -5.47
CA ASP A 104 5.53 -11.40 -5.47
C ASP A 104 4.74 -10.52 -4.46
N LEU A 105 5.36 -9.48 -3.92
CA LEU A 105 4.78 -8.65 -2.88
C LEU A 105 5.01 -7.18 -3.17
N GLY A 106 3.99 -6.34 -3.00
CA GLY A 106 4.18 -4.92 -3.18
C GLY A 106 3.05 -4.06 -2.61
N GLY A 107 3.20 -2.75 -2.79
CA GLY A 107 2.19 -1.81 -2.35
C GLY A 107 2.47 -0.37 -2.74
N TYR A 108 1.50 0.49 -2.43
CA TYR A 108 1.56 1.92 -2.67
C TYR A 108 1.54 2.70 -1.35
N SER A 109 2.44 3.67 -1.16
CA SER A 109 2.48 4.56 0.01
C SER A 109 2.52 3.78 1.34
N LEU A 110 1.45 3.79 2.15
CA LEU A 110 1.36 2.96 3.36
C LEU A 110 1.54 1.47 3.05
N GLY A 111 0.99 0.99 1.92
CA GLY A 111 1.19 -0.39 1.47
C GLY A 111 2.63 -0.71 1.13
N ALA A 112 3.37 0.22 0.53
CA ALA A 112 4.81 0.09 0.26
C ALA A 112 5.62 0.00 1.56
N ARG A 113 5.29 0.84 2.55
CA ARG A 113 5.87 0.76 3.89
C ARG A 113 5.58 -0.58 4.57
N THR A 114 4.32 -1.04 4.48
CA THR A 114 3.90 -2.34 5.01
C THR A 114 4.67 -3.47 4.35
N THR A 115 4.86 -3.42 3.02
CA THR A 115 5.70 -4.38 2.27
C THR A 115 7.12 -4.46 2.82
N ILE A 116 7.80 -3.33 2.99
CA ILE A 116 9.15 -3.28 3.61
C ILE A 116 9.13 -3.90 5.01
N ARG A 117 8.12 -3.59 5.83
CA ARG A 117 8.00 -4.17 7.18
C ARG A 117 7.78 -5.68 7.13
N MET A 118 6.98 -6.19 6.21
CA MET A 118 6.79 -7.64 6.02
C MET A 118 8.11 -8.31 5.62
N LEU A 119 8.89 -7.73 4.70
CA LEU A 119 10.21 -8.24 4.29
C LEU A 119 11.18 -8.32 5.48
N VAL A 120 11.29 -7.25 6.26
CA VAL A 120 12.14 -7.20 7.47
C VAL A 120 11.70 -8.23 8.52
N ARG A 121 10.43 -8.64 8.51
CA ARG A 121 9.84 -9.60 9.44
C ARG A 121 9.74 -11.03 8.89
N GLY A 122 10.39 -11.29 7.77
CA GLY A 122 10.59 -12.64 7.25
C GLY A 122 9.65 -13.07 6.12
N ALA A 123 8.92 -12.16 5.47
CA ALA A 123 8.31 -12.45 4.19
C ALA A 123 9.40 -12.71 3.12
N THR A 124 9.22 -13.74 2.31
CA THR A 124 10.19 -14.20 1.30
C THR A 124 9.58 -14.25 -0.10
N PRO A 125 9.11 -13.11 -0.65
CA PRO A 125 8.70 -13.07 -2.04
C PRO A 125 9.92 -13.18 -2.96
N ASP A 126 9.72 -13.53 -4.24
CA ASP A 126 10.81 -13.51 -5.21
C ASP A 126 11.13 -12.09 -5.68
N ARG A 127 10.12 -11.22 -5.72
CA ARG A 127 10.27 -9.80 -6.13
C ARG A 127 9.42 -8.90 -5.23
N ALA A 128 9.87 -7.65 -5.06
CA ALA A 128 9.11 -6.65 -4.33
C ALA A 128 8.82 -5.40 -5.17
N ILE A 129 7.69 -4.73 -4.90
CA ILE A 129 7.29 -3.46 -5.50
C ILE A 129 7.02 -2.43 -4.40
N ILE A 130 7.76 -1.34 -4.40
CA ILE A 130 7.67 -0.24 -3.45
C ILE A 130 7.26 1.02 -4.21
N SER A 131 5.97 1.32 -4.25
CA SER A 131 5.42 2.43 -5.03
C SER A 131 5.01 3.61 -4.17
N GLY A 132 5.20 4.85 -4.64
CA GLY A 132 4.81 6.08 -3.94
C GLY A 132 5.51 6.25 -2.59
N MET A 133 6.78 5.83 -2.50
CA MET A 133 7.55 5.88 -1.27
C MET A 133 9.01 6.17 -1.57
N GLY A 134 9.61 7.07 -0.78
CA GLY A 134 11.02 7.37 -0.80
C GLY A 134 11.71 6.97 0.52
N LEU A 135 13.02 7.16 0.58
CA LEU A 135 13.86 6.71 1.71
C LEU A 135 13.40 7.30 3.04
N GLU A 136 13.13 8.61 3.08
CA GLU A 136 12.74 9.31 4.30
C GLU A 136 11.43 8.76 4.87
N GLY A 137 10.46 8.42 3.99
CA GLY A 137 9.18 7.83 4.37
C GLY A 137 9.31 6.43 4.98
N ILE A 138 10.40 5.72 4.70
CA ILE A 138 10.70 4.40 5.27
C ILE A 138 11.46 4.52 6.58
N VAL A 139 12.50 5.36 6.62
CA VAL A 139 13.40 5.45 7.79
C VAL A 139 12.83 6.33 8.91
N ARG A 140 11.89 7.23 8.61
CA ARG A 140 11.26 8.15 9.56
C ARG A 140 9.77 8.31 9.31
N THR A 141 8.97 7.40 9.84
CA THR A 141 7.51 7.40 9.65
C THR A 141 6.79 8.59 10.30
N GLY A 142 7.43 9.26 11.25
CA GLY A 142 6.86 10.41 11.96
C GLY A 142 6.73 11.69 11.13
N GLY A 143 7.43 11.84 10.00
CA GLY A 143 7.46 13.06 9.21
C GLY A 143 6.09 13.53 8.74
N ARG A 144 5.32 12.67 8.08
CA ARG A 144 3.93 12.96 7.66
C ARG A 144 2.86 12.62 8.70
N GLY A 145 3.25 12.00 9.79
CA GLY A 145 2.33 11.61 10.86
C GLY A 145 1.56 12.81 11.42
N GLY A 146 2.19 13.98 11.55
CA GLY A 146 1.53 15.22 11.98
C GLY A 146 0.46 15.71 11.00
N HIS A 147 0.71 15.61 9.69
CA HIS A 147 -0.23 15.99 8.65
C HIS A 147 -1.52 15.15 8.71
N PHE A 148 -1.41 13.83 8.72
CA PHE A 148 -2.58 12.95 8.82
C PHE A 148 -3.31 13.08 10.17
N HIS A 149 -2.57 13.29 11.25
CA HIS A 149 -3.19 13.57 12.56
C HIS A 149 -4.05 14.84 12.50
N ASN A 150 -3.51 15.92 11.92
CA ASN A 150 -4.25 17.17 11.73
C ASN A 150 -5.52 16.96 10.90
N ILE A 151 -5.44 16.21 9.79
CA ILE A 151 -6.63 15.93 8.96
C ILE A 151 -7.69 15.22 9.78
N LEU A 152 -7.34 14.11 10.46
CA LEU A 152 -8.30 13.26 11.17
C LEU A 152 -8.90 13.90 12.42
N THR A 153 -8.19 14.81 13.08
CA THR A 153 -8.67 15.47 14.31
C THR A 153 -9.39 16.80 14.06
N ASN A 154 -9.32 17.35 12.84
CA ASN A 154 -9.94 18.63 12.49
C ASN A 154 -10.92 18.52 11.31
N LEU A 155 -11.63 17.40 11.21
CA LEU A 155 -12.61 17.17 10.15
C LEU A 155 -13.65 18.29 10.07
N GLY A 156 -13.92 18.74 8.85
CA GLY A 156 -14.86 19.83 8.56
C GLY A 156 -14.34 21.23 8.84
N LYS A 157 -13.08 21.37 9.32
CA LYS A 157 -12.47 22.67 9.65
C LYS A 157 -11.39 23.09 8.65
N HIS A 158 -11.03 22.24 7.70
CA HIS A 158 -10.00 22.53 6.72
C HIS A 158 -10.48 23.54 5.68
N LYS A 159 -9.58 24.45 5.28
CA LYS A 159 -9.89 25.48 4.28
C LYS A 159 -10.20 24.82 2.92
N PRO A 160 -11.34 25.13 2.29
CA PRO A 160 -11.67 24.61 0.96
C PRO A 160 -10.53 24.79 -0.03
N GLY A 161 -10.17 23.72 -0.75
CA GLY A 161 -9.08 23.70 -1.73
C GLY A 161 -7.67 23.47 -1.15
N SER A 162 -7.52 23.38 0.19
CA SER A 162 -6.23 22.98 0.77
C SER A 162 -5.98 21.47 0.59
N ALA A 163 -4.73 21.04 0.75
CA ALA A 163 -4.35 19.63 0.67
C ALA A 163 -5.08 18.79 1.73
N GLU A 164 -5.25 19.31 2.94
CA GLU A 164 -5.99 18.66 4.01
C GLU A 164 -7.47 18.50 3.67
N TRP A 165 -8.09 19.52 3.09
CA TRP A 165 -9.49 19.48 2.65
C TRP A 165 -9.69 18.44 1.55
N MET A 166 -8.78 18.37 0.57
CA MET A 166 -8.84 17.37 -0.50
C MET A 166 -8.65 15.96 0.04
N ALA A 167 -7.71 15.76 0.97
CA ALA A 167 -7.48 14.46 1.61
C ALA A 167 -8.68 14.01 2.46
N GLU A 168 -9.31 14.94 3.21
CA GLU A 168 -10.55 14.68 3.94
C GLU A 168 -11.69 14.30 2.99
N ALA A 169 -11.87 15.03 1.89
CA ALA A 169 -12.89 14.73 0.88
C ALA A 169 -12.68 13.35 0.25
N PHE A 170 -11.43 13.02 -0.08
CA PHE A 170 -11.07 11.69 -0.60
C PHE A 170 -11.40 10.60 0.42
N MET A 171 -10.95 10.72 1.68
CA MET A 171 -11.26 9.79 2.76
C MET A 171 -12.78 9.56 2.90
N LYS A 172 -13.58 10.63 2.89
CA LYS A 172 -15.05 10.53 2.96
C LYS A 172 -15.65 9.82 1.74
N THR A 173 -15.12 10.08 0.55
CA THR A 173 -15.59 9.45 -0.70
C THR A 173 -15.39 7.94 -0.70
N VAL A 174 -14.34 7.45 -0.07
CA VAL A 174 -14.04 6.01 0.04
C VAL A 174 -14.66 5.34 1.28
N GLY A 175 -15.45 6.08 2.08
CA GLY A 175 -16.08 5.56 3.29
C GLY A 175 -15.10 5.30 4.44
N GLY A 176 -14.01 6.09 4.52
CA GLY A 176 -13.01 5.97 5.58
C GLY A 176 -13.58 6.26 6.97
N ASP A 177 -13.19 5.45 7.96
CA ASP A 177 -13.53 5.61 9.38
C ASP A 177 -12.43 6.42 10.08
N PRO A 178 -12.68 7.69 10.48
CA PRO A 178 -11.64 8.54 11.04
C PRO A 178 -11.02 8.02 12.33
N ILE A 179 -11.81 7.32 13.17
CA ILE A 179 -11.32 6.78 14.45
C ILE A 179 -10.38 5.61 14.20
N ALA A 180 -10.80 4.68 13.36
CA ALA A 180 -9.97 3.55 12.96
C ALA A 180 -8.69 4.01 12.25
N LEU A 181 -8.78 4.97 11.33
CA LEU A 181 -7.64 5.54 10.60
C LEU A 181 -6.66 6.27 11.54
N LEU A 182 -7.16 6.99 12.56
CA LEU A 182 -6.30 7.60 13.57
C LEU A 182 -5.51 6.53 14.35
N ASN A 183 -6.14 5.41 14.66
CA ASN A 183 -5.48 4.27 15.30
C ASN A 183 -4.46 3.60 14.37
N VAL A 184 -4.81 3.38 13.09
CA VAL A 184 -3.86 2.86 12.08
C VAL A 184 -2.59 3.71 12.01
N ARG A 185 -2.72 5.04 11.99
CA ARG A 185 -1.56 5.94 11.97
C ARG A 185 -0.57 5.66 13.12
N ASN A 186 -1.05 5.26 14.29
CA ASN A 186 -0.22 4.99 15.45
C ASN A 186 0.54 3.65 15.36
N THR A 187 0.24 2.81 14.37
CA THR A 187 0.92 1.51 14.17
C THR A 187 2.23 1.63 13.40
N PHE A 188 2.51 2.78 12.79
CA PHE A 188 3.67 2.96 11.91
C PHE A 188 4.99 2.71 12.63
N ALA A 189 5.87 1.98 11.97
CA ALA A 189 7.18 1.61 12.47
C ALA A 189 8.28 2.05 11.49
N ASP A 190 9.31 2.68 12.01
CA ASP A 190 10.50 3.02 11.24
C ASP A 190 11.26 1.76 10.82
N THR A 191 11.88 1.81 9.66
CA THR A 191 12.80 0.78 9.18
C THR A 191 14.19 1.39 9.06
N PRO A 192 15.16 0.95 9.87
CA PRO A 192 16.49 1.52 9.83
C PRO A 192 17.23 1.14 8.54
N PRO A 193 18.16 1.99 8.04
CA PRO A 193 18.87 1.75 6.77
C PRO A 193 19.58 0.41 6.69
N GLU A 194 20.14 -0.07 7.80
CA GLU A 194 20.80 -1.39 7.86
C GLU A 194 19.84 -2.58 7.67
N ALA A 195 18.55 -2.38 7.90
CA ALA A 195 17.55 -3.39 7.59
C ALA A 195 17.21 -3.40 6.08
N LEU A 196 17.23 -2.22 5.42
CA LEU A 196 17.04 -2.14 3.97
C LEU A 196 18.18 -2.84 3.22
N ALA A 197 19.43 -2.66 3.68
CA ALA A 197 20.60 -3.30 3.08
C ALA A 197 20.59 -4.84 3.15
N ARG A 198 19.68 -5.44 3.92
CA ARG A 198 19.48 -6.90 4.02
C ARG A 198 18.36 -7.44 3.14
N ILE A 199 17.61 -6.58 2.46
CA ILE A 199 16.56 -6.97 1.52
C ILE A 199 17.22 -7.28 0.18
N ASP A 200 17.74 -8.49 0.05
CA ASP A 200 18.50 -8.95 -1.12
C ASP A 200 17.59 -9.72 -2.08
N LEU A 201 16.67 -9.00 -2.72
CA LEU A 201 15.80 -9.50 -3.79
C LEU A 201 15.51 -8.39 -4.80
N PRO A 202 15.18 -8.73 -6.06
CA PRO A 202 14.80 -7.74 -7.07
C PRO A 202 13.66 -6.86 -6.57
N THR A 203 13.88 -5.56 -6.45
CA THR A 203 12.91 -4.62 -5.89
C THR A 203 12.72 -3.44 -6.83
N LEU A 204 11.49 -3.27 -7.32
CA LEU A 204 11.08 -2.08 -8.06
C LEU A 204 10.71 -0.98 -7.08
N VAL A 205 11.40 0.15 -7.14
CA VAL A 205 11.00 1.40 -6.47
C VAL A 205 10.40 2.32 -7.53
N LEU A 206 9.16 2.77 -7.31
CA LEU A 206 8.40 3.51 -8.30
C LEU A 206 7.74 4.75 -7.67
N THR A 207 8.05 5.95 -8.19
CA THR A 207 7.47 7.21 -7.71
C THR A 207 6.93 8.06 -8.85
N GLY A 208 6.01 8.97 -8.53
CA GLY A 208 5.61 10.03 -9.44
C GLY A 208 6.74 11.04 -9.65
N ALA A 209 6.82 11.63 -10.84
CA ALA A 209 7.83 12.65 -11.17
C ALA A 209 7.75 13.91 -10.29
N GLU A 210 6.59 14.14 -9.68
CA GLU A 210 6.29 15.28 -8.81
C GLU A 210 5.94 14.80 -7.37
N ASP A 211 6.37 13.58 -6.99
CA ASP A 211 6.08 12.97 -5.67
C ASP A 211 7.24 13.24 -4.71
N ASP A 212 7.19 14.37 -4.03
CA ASP A 212 8.16 14.76 -2.99
C ASP A 212 7.68 14.40 -1.57
N ASP A 213 6.54 13.74 -1.44
CA ASP A 213 5.83 13.54 -0.18
C ASP A 213 6.59 12.66 0.84
N ASN A 214 7.33 11.66 0.35
CA ASN A 214 8.00 10.66 1.18
C ASN A 214 9.53 10.61 0.98
N GLY A 215 10.10 11.67 0.40
CA GLY A 215 11.51 11.77 0.09
C GLY A 215 11.92 11.05 -1.19
N SER A 216 13.22 10.85 -1.39
CA SER A 216 13.77 10.36 -2.65
C SER A 216 13.53 8.88 -2.88
N GLY A 217 12.82 8.53 -3.96
CA GLY A 217 12.66 7.15 -4.44
C GLY A 217 13.98 6.58 -4.98
N GLU A 218 14.80 7.41 -5.65
CA GLU A 218 16.13 7.03 -6.12
C GLU A 218 17.05 6.64 -4.97
N ALA A 219 17.05 7.44 -3.87
CA ALA A 219 17.82 7.10 -2.68
C ALA A 219 17.32 5.81 -2.01
N LEU A 220 16.01 5.54 -2.03
CA LEU A 220 15.46 4.26 -1.54
C LEU A 220 15.95 3.10 -2.39
N ALA A 221 15.89 3.21 -3.72
CA ALA A 221 16.40 2.16 -4.61
C ALA A 221 17.89 1.91 -4.40
N ALA A 222 18.69 2.97 -4.22
CA ALA A 222 20.12 2.85 -3.95
C ALA A 222 20.44 2.22 -2.58
N ALA A 223 19.51 2.28 -1.61
CA ALA A 223 19.66 1.65 -0.30
C ALA A 223 19.32 0.14 -0.30
N LEU A 224 18.75 -0.38 -1.40
CA LEU A 224 18.38 -1.77 -1.60
C LEU A 224 19.42 -2.47 -2.49
N PRO A 225 19.96 -3.66 -2.14
CA PRO A 225 20.99 -4.34 -2.93
C PRO A 225 20.63 -4.57 -4.39
N GLN A 226 19.35 -4.87 -4.68
CA GLN A 226 18.82 -5.10 -6.02
C GLN A 226 17.67 -4.13 -6.36
N GLY A 227 17.81 -2.86 -5.95
CA GLY A 227 16.82 -1.81 -6.19
C GLY A 227 16.85 -1.28 -7.62
N HIS A 228 15.68 -1.23 -8.27
CA HIS A 228 15.47 -0.63 -9.60
C HIS A 228 14.54 0.57 -9.47
N TYR A 229 14.97 1.75 -9.90
CA TYR A 229 14.17 2.98 -9.81
C TYR A 229 13.47 3.29 -11.12
N VAL A 230 12.15 3.53 -11.04
CA VAL A 230 11.32 3.96 -12.19
C VAL A 230 10.46 5.15 -11.78
N VAL A 231 10.35 6.13 -12.68
CA VAL A 231 9.52 7.33 -12.51
C VAL A 231 8.30 7.23 -13.42
N VAL A 232 7.13 7.55 -12.88
CA VAL A 232 5.88 7.66 -13.63
C VAL A 232 5.34 9.10 -13.55
N PRO A 233 4.43 9.53 -14.46
CA PRO A 233 3.86 10.87 -14.38
C PRO A 233 3.05 11.09 -13.10
N GLY A 234 3.07 12.35 -12.58
CA GLY A 234 2.22 12.84 -11.49
C GLY A 234 2.90 12.92 -10.14
N ASN A 235 2.14 13.45 -9.17
CA ASN A 235 2.52 13.53 -7.75
C ASN A 235 2.00 12.33 -6.97
N HIS A 236 2.19 12.32 -5.65
CA HIS A 236 1.75 11.23 -4.77
C HIS A 236 0.29 10.79 -4.95
N MET A 237 -0.63 11.75 -5.10
CA MET A 237 -2.06 11.46 -5.25
C MET A 237 -2.47 11.14 -6.69
N SER A 238 -1.79 11.70 -7.68
CA SER A 238 -2.16 11.55 -9.08
C SER A 238 -1.43 10.41 -9.80
N ALA A 239 -0.23 10.00 -9.37
CA ALA A 239 0.52 8.90 -9.98
C ALA A 239 -0.27 7.58 -9.93
N VAL A 240 -1.03 7.34 -8.85
CA VAL A 240 -1.90 6.18 -8.71
C VAL A 240 -3.07 6.16 -9.72
N THR A 241 -3.37 7.28 -10.35
CA THR A 241 -4.42 7.36 -11.38
C THR A 241 -3.87 7.15 -12.80
N LYS A 242 -2.54 7.07 -12.97
CA LYS A 242 -1.88 7.00 -14.27
C LYS A 242 -1.68 5.55 -14.72
N PRO A 243 -2.00 5.21 -15.97
CA PRO A 243 -1.85 3.85 -16.48
C PRO A 243 -0.40 3.35 -16.47
N GLU A 244 0.57 4.26 -16.45
CA GLU A 244 2.00 3.97 -16.38
C GLU A 244 2.38 3.23 -15.09
N LEU A 245 1.70 3.46 -13.97
CA LEU A 245 1.93 2.73 -12.73
C LEU A 245 1.72 1.22 -12.93
N GLY A 246 0.55 0.82 -13.43
CA GLY A 246 0.26 -0.58 -13.70
C GLY A 246 1.13 -1.18 -14.80
N THR A 247 1.55 -0.38 -15.80
CA THR A 247 2.45 -0.81 -16.86
C THR A 247 3.84 -1.12 -16.30
N ALA A 248 4.44 -0.22 -15.53
CA ALA A 248 5.76 -0.41 -14.94
C ALA A 248 5.81 -1.64 -14.01
N ILE A 249 4.74 -1.87 -13.22
CA ILE A 249 4.63 -3.07 -12.38
C ILE A 249 4.55 -4.32 -13.26
N ALA A 250 3.67 -4.33 -14.27
CA ALA A 250 3.50 -5.48 -15.16
C ALA A 250 4.77 -5.82 -15.96
N ASP A 251 5.50 -4.82 -16.41
CA ASP A 251 6.75 -4.99 -17.14
C ASP A 251 7.87 -5.55 -16.25
N PHE A 252 8.00 -5.04 -15.02
CA PHE A 252 8.95 -5.57 -14.03
C PHE A 252 8.68 -7.05 -13.69
N LEU A 253 7.41 -7.45 -13.62
CA LEU A 253 7.01 -8.81 -13.32
C LEU A 253 7.07 -9.77 -14.52
N GLY A 254 7.10 -9.24 -15.73
CA GLY A 254 7.18 -10.01 -16.97
C GLY A 254 8.60 -10.35 -17.43
N THR A 255 9.62 -9.89 -16.69
CA THR A 255 11.05 -10.12 -17.00
C THR A 255 11.60 -11.36 -16.33
#